data_80cc839ec72c597c1a04ad21d2652f79
#
_entry.id   80cc839ec72c597c1a04ad21d2652f79
#
_cell.length_a   1.000
_cell.length_b   1.000
_cell.length_c   1.000
_cell.angle_alpha   90.00
_cell.angle_beta   90.00
_cell.angle_gamma   90.00
#
_symmetry.space_group_name_H-M   'P 1'
#
loop_
_entity.id
_entity.type
_entity.pdbx_description
1 polymer ?
#
loop_
_entity_poly.entity_id
_entity_poly.type
_entity_poly.pdbx_seq_one_letter_code
_entity_poly.pdbx_strand_id
1 'polypeptide(L)'
;MTFLVTIIAFIMAXGILIVFHEFGHYLVARWCGVRVLRFSVGFGRPLYSKCLGTDQTEWVISAFPLGGYVKMLDEQEGKVAPEDLSRAFNRKPVANRFAIVAAGPVANFLLAMLLYWVLFMSGVAGMKPILGPVVPATPAAFASFQEGETITRIGDEAVSTWQDARWLLLAQAMEXAASVSVHTISPAGESALRRLDLSQVEGSDLEGDFLAKIGLSSYQPPMDPIVGMLVAGGAGERGGLRVGDEIIAVDGKKITLWEDLVLDIRKNPGKLLKLEILRGGKTVQLEIVPDISSESGGKVGKLGIGPQIDRGELDKLMISISYPPLAAMAKAIRKTWETSLFTLQMLWKMVVGEVSWKNISGPITIADYAGKSAQLGFASYLAFLALISISLGVLNLLPIPLLDGGHLLYYLIEVVKGAPLSVKAMEXGQQMGMALLFALMVCAIYNDVARLISG
;
A
#
# COMPACT_ATOMS: atom_id res chain seq x y z
N MET A 1 23.90 -4.90 -1.84
CA MET A 1 22.97 -6.03 -1.81
C MET A 1 21.51 -5.57 -1.79
N THR A 2 21.13 -4.72 -0.82
CA THR A 2 19.76 -4.21 -0.70
C THR A 2 19.30 -3.44 -1.94
N PHE A 3 20.18 -2.63 -2.50
CA PHE A 3 19.84 -1.86 -3.70
C PHE A 3 19.54 -2.77 -4.88
N LEU A 4 20.32 -3.84 -5.03
CA LEU A 4 20.10 -4.81 -6.12
C LEU A 4 18.77 -5.55 -5.94
N VAL A 5 18.45 -5.97 -4.71
CA VAL A 5 17.18 -6.63 -4.41
C VAL A 5 16.02 -5.69 -4.73
N THR A 6 16.15 -4.41 -4.38
CA THR A 6 15.11 -3.42 -4.64
C THR A 6 14.86 -3.27 -6.15
N ILE A 7 15.93 -3.17 -6.95
CA ILE A 7 15.79 -3.04 -8.39
C ILE A 7 15.15 -4.28 -9.01
N ILE A 8 15.63 -5.45 -8.61
CA ILE A 8 15.08 -6.71 -9.15
C ILE A 8 13.61 -6.85 -8.77
N ALA A 9 13.27 -6.59 -7.51
CA ALA A 9 11.88 -6.70 -7.05
C ALA A 9 10.97 -5.73 -7.80
N PHE A 10 11.43 -4.51 -8.03
CA PHE A 10 10.65 -3.50 -8.73
C PHE A 10 10.46 -3.89 -10.20
N ILE A 11 11.51 -4.35 -10.86
CA ILE A 11 11.42 -4.75 -12.27
C ILE A 11 10.50 -5.96 -12.42
N MET A 12 10.59 -6.93 -11.52
CA MET A 12 9.69 -8.08 -11.54
C MET A 12 8.24 -7.66 -11.35
N ALA A 13 8.02 -6.76 -10.42
CA ALA A 13 6.67 -6.24 -10.21
C ALA A 13 6.12 -5.55 -11.45
N UNK A 14 6.75 -4.79 -11.88
CA UNK A 14 6.45 -4.13 -12.89
C UNK A 14 6.17 -4.92 -13.94
N GLY A 15 7.01 -5.80 -14.31
CA GLY A 15 6.86 -6.70 -15.43
C GLY A 15 5.61 -7.56 -15.35
N ILE A 16 5.41 -8.17 -14.20
CA ILE A 16 4.23 -9.04 -13.99
C ILE A 16 2.95 -8.25 -14.20
N LEU A 17 2.85 -7.09 -13.58
CA LEU A 17 1.62 -6.30 -13.64
C LEU A 17 1.33 -5.80 -15.05
N ILE A 18 2.36 -5.38 -15.75
CA ILE A 18 2.20 -4.85 -17.09
C ILE A 18 1.88 -5.96 -18.09
N VAL A 19 2.55 -7.10 -17.96
CA VAL A 19 2.27 -8.24 -18.83
C VAL A 19 0.81 -8.67 -18.70
N PHE A 20 0.31 -8.79 -17.48
CA PHE A 20 -1.08 -9.19 -17.28
C PHE A 20 -2.06 -8.15 -17.83
N HIS A 21 -1.76 -6.87 -17.61
CA HIS A 21 -2.59 -5.79 -18.13
C HIS A 21 -2.67 -5.85 -19.65
N GLU A 22 -1.51 -5.93 -20.31
CA GLU A 22 -1.47 -5.96 -21.76
C GLU A 22 -2.04 -7.27 -22.31
N PHE A 23 -1.84 -8.36 -21.58
CA PHE A 23 -2.41 -9.64 -22.02
C PHE A 23 -3.94 -9.62 -21.98
N GLY A 24 -4.54 -8.87 -21.06
CA GLY A 24 -5.98 -8.67 -21.04
C GLY A 24 -6.46 -8.04 -22.32
N HIS A 25 -5.83 -6.95 -22.75
CA HIS A 25 -6.14 -6.30 -24.03
C HIS A 25 -5.98 -7.28 -25.19
N TYR A 26 -4.87 -8.00 -25.20
CA TYR A 26 -4.55 -8.93 -26.27
C TYR A 26 -5.61 -10.03 -26.40
N LEU A 27 -5.95 -10.63 -25.27
CA LEU A 27 -6.85 -11.79 -25.27
C LEU A 27 -8.24 -11.41 -25.77
N VAL A 28 -8.79 -10.31 -25.25
CA VAL A 28 -10.12 -9.87 -25.66
C VAL A 28 -10.11 -9.34 -27.09
N ALA A 29 -9.03 -8.71 -27.52
CA ALA A 29 -8.90 -8.30 -28.92
C ALA A 29 -8.97 -9.53 -29.84
N ARG A 30 -8.27 -10.61 -29.46
CA ARG A 30 -8.34 -11.85 -30.24
C ARG A 30 -9.75 -12.43 -30.25
N TRP A 31 -10.40 -12.43 -29.09
CA TRP A 31 -11.78 -12.94 -29.02
C TRP A 31 -12.75 -12.13 -29.88
N CYS A 32 -12.51 -10.82 -30.02
CA CYS A 32 -13.33 -9.95 -30.83
C CYS A 32 -12.95 -9.95 -32.32
N GLY A 33 -11.96 -10.73 -32.70
CA GLY A 33 -11.56 -10.83 -34.09
C GLY A 33 -10.63 -9.72 -34.57
N VAL A 34 -10.01 -8.98 -33.66
CA VAL A 34 -9.05 -7.94 -34.02
C VAL A 34 -7.68 -8.58 -34.26
N ARG A 35 -7.01 -8.19 -35.33
CA ARG A 35 -5.65 -8.64 -35.55
C ARG A 35 -4.69 -7.85 -34.69
N VAL A 36 -3.92 -8.55 -33.87
CA VAL A 36 -2.90 -7.93 -33.02
C VAL A 36 -1.56 -8.02 -33.77
N LEU A 37 -0.95 -6.87 -33.99
CA LEU A 37 0.30 -6.79 -34.75
C LEU A 37 1.51 -7.00 -33.85
N ARG A 38 1.50 -6.47 -32.63
CA ARG A 38 2.65 -6.56 -31.74
C ARG A 38 2.19 -6.58 -30.28
N PHE A 39 2.86 -7.40 -29.49
CA PHE A 39 2.73 -7.42 -28.02
C PHE A 39 4.11 -7.12 -27.47
N SER A 40 4.28 -5.98 -26.82
CA SER A 40 5.60 -5.59 -26.32
C SER A 40 5.61 -5.49 -24.81
N VAL A 41 6.61 -6.13 -24.21
CA VAL A 41 6.95 -5.91 -22.79
C VAL A 41 8.10 -4.92 -22.82
N GLY A 42 7.82 -3.70 -22.33
CA GLY A 42 8.78 -2.61 -22.36
C GLY A 42 8.60 -1.73 -23.59
N PHE A 43 9.31 -0.62 -23.56
CA PHE A 43 9.31 0.37 -24.64
C PHE A 43 10.68 0.47 -25.28
N GLY A 44 10.71 1.04 -26.48
CA GLY A 44 11.95 1.42 -27.15
C GLY A 44 12.48 0.29 -28.02
N ARG A 45 13.81 0.21 -28.06
CA ARG A 45 14.49 -0.71 -28.98
C ARG A 45 14.19 -2.17 -28.63
N PRO A 46 13.71 -2.97 -29.59
CA PRO A 46 13.48 -4.39 -29.34
C PRO A 46 14.80 -5.12 -29.08
N LEU A 47 14.85 -5.86 -27.96
CA LEU A 47 16.01 -6.70 -27.66
C LEU A 47 15.81 -8.14 -28.15
N TYR A 48 14.56 -8.59 -28.17
CA TYR A 48 14.21 -9.93 -28.64
C TYR A 48 12.82 -9.86 -29.24
N SER A 49 12.62 -10.51 -30.36
CA SER A 49 11.29 -10.58 -30.96
C SER A 49 11.10 -11.90 -31.67
N LYS A 50 9.84 -12.34 -31.74
CA LYS A 50 9.45 -13.55 -32.42
C LYS A 50 8.01 -13.43 -32.88
N CYS A 51 7.72 -13.79 -34.11
CA CYS A 51 6.36 -13.79 -34.62
C CYS A 51 5.75 -15.16 -34.43
N LEU A 52 4.54 -15.20 -33.87
CA LEU A 52 3.87 -16.45 -33.53
C LEU A 52 2.42 -16.41 -33.99
N GLY A 53 1.88 -17.59 -34.25
CA GLY A 53 0.48 -17.78 -34.54
C GLY A 53 0.08 -17.46 -35.96
N THR A 54 -1.20 -17.65 -36.25
CA THR A 54 -1.75 -17.43 -37.60
C THR A 54 -1.72 -15.96 -38.01
N ASP A 55 -1.85 -15.06 -37.01
CA ASP A 55 -1.81 -13.62 -37.27
C ASP A 55 -0.40 -13.06 -37.34
N GLN A 56 0.61 -13.88 -37.03
CA GLN A 56 2.02 -13.46 -37.02
C GLN A 56 2.23 -12.27 -36.10
N THR A 57 1.59 -12.32 -34.93
CA THR A 57 1.79 -11.31 -33.89
C THR A 57 3.24 -11.31 -33.46
N GLU A 58 3.87 -10.14 -33.45
CA GLU A 58 5.26 -10.00 -33.03
C GLU A 58 5.32 -9.83 -31.51
N TRP A 59 5.92 -10.81 -30.84
CA TRP A 59 6.12 -10.78 -29.38
C TRP A 59 7.50 -10.21 -29.13
N VAL A 60 7.55 -9.10 -28.40
CA VAL A 60 8.77 -8.29 -28.25
C VAL A 60 9.10 -8.07 -26.79
N ILE A 61 10.39 -8.18 -26.47
CA ILE A 61 10.93 -7.68 -25.21
C ILE A 61 11.81 -6.48 -25.57
N SER A 62 11.46 -5.31 -25.03
CA SER A 62 12.13 -4.08 -25.38
C SER A 62 13.08 -3.62 -24.29
N ALA A 63 13.94 -2.65 -24.63
CA ALA A 63 15.06 -2.26 -23.76
C ALA A 63 14.63 -1.56 -22.48
N PHE A 64 13.54 -0.79 -22.52
CA PHE A 64 13.10 -0.02 -21.37
C PHE A 64 11.98 -0.78 -20.65
N PRO A 65 12.26 -1.42 -19.50
CA PRO A 65 11.31 -2.40 -18.91
C PRO A 65 10.20 -1.77 -18.07
N LEU A 66 9.86 -0.52 -18.27
CA LEU A 66 8.78 0.14 -17.55
C LEU A 66 7.65 0.40 -18.53
N GLY A 67 6.69 -0.52 -18.57
CA GLY A 67 5.54 -0.37 -19.42
C GLY A 67 5.48 -1.46 -20.49
N GLY A 68 4.54 -1.26 -21.38
CA GLY A 68 4.33 -2.19 -22.49
C GLY A 68 3.17 -1.70 -23.32
N TYR A 69 2.89 -2.43 -24.41
CA TYR A 69 1.77 -2.07 -25.25
C TYR A 69 1.34 -3.23 -26.13
N VAL A 70 0.10 -3.15 -26.58
CA VAL A 70 -0.46 -4.05 -27.58
C VAL A 70 -0.81 -3.19 -28.79
N LYS A 71 -0.18 -3.45 -29.91
CA LYS A 71 -0.48 -2.73 -31.15
C LYS A 71 -1.47 -3.55 -31.97
N MET A 72 -2.62 -2.96 -32.23
CA MET A 72 -3.66 -3.61 -33.00
C MET A 72 -3.77 -3.00 -34.37
N LEU A 73 -4.28 -3.78 -35.31
CA LEU A 73 -4.52 -3.29 -36.67
C LEU A 73 -5.55 -2.17 -36.59
N ASP A 74 -5.22 -0.99 -37.15
CA ASP A 74 -6.07 0.21 -37.02
C ASP A 74 -5.77 1.13 -38.18
N GLU A 75 -6.82 1.53 -38.91
CA GLU A 75 -6.68 2.45 -40.06
C GLU A 75 -6.13 3.80 -39.65
N GLN A 76 -6.36 4.22 -38.40
CA GLN A 76 -5.87 5.51 -37.91
C GLN A 76 -4.36 5.51 -37.67
N GLU A 77 -3.74 4.34 -37.61
CA GLU A 77 -2.30 4.22 -37.36
C GLU A 77 -1.50 3.79 -38.61
N GLY A 78 -2.18 3.55 -39.70
CA GLY A 78 -1.52 3.15 -40.93
C GLY A 78 -2.49 2.57 -41.92
N LYS A 79 -1.96 2.21 -43.10
CA LYS A 79 -2.79 1.62 -44.12
C LYS A 79 -3.15 0.19 -43.79
N VAL A 80 -4.39 -0.19 -44.07
CA VAL A 80 -4.90 -1.53 -43.85
C VAL A 80 -5.33 -2.12 -45.19
N ALA A 81 -4.87 -3.31 -45.49
CA ALA A 81 -5.27 -3.99 -46.73
C ALA A 81 -6.78 -4.21 -46.75
N PRO A 82 -7.44 -4.07 -47.91
CA PRO A 82 -8.89 -4.22 -47.95
C PRO A 82 -9.39 -5.54 -47.41
N GLU A 83 -8.64 -6.62 -47.55
CA GLU A 83 -9.06 -7.93 -47.03
C GLU A 83 -8.98 -8.02 -45.52
N ASP A 84 -8.27 -7.10 -44.84
CA ASP A 84 -8.12 -7.09 -43.38
C ASP A 84 -8.98 -6.05 -42.69
N LEU A 85 -9.76 -5.27 -43.44
CA LEU A 85 -10.54 -4.18 -42.83
C LEU A 85 -11.49 -4.66 -41.73
N SER A 86 -12.09 -5.86 -41.93
CA SER A 86 -13.01 -6.39 -40.91
C SER A 86 -12.29 -6.76 -39.63
N ARG A 87 -10.97 -6.84 -39.65
CA ARG A 87 -10.17 -7.18 -38.46
C ARG A 87 -9.48 -5.98 -37.83
N ALA A 88 -9.77 -4.78 -38.33
CA ALA A 88 -9.20 -3.57 -37.77
C ALA A 88 -9.97 -3.14 -36.51
N PHE A 89 -9.24 -2.69 -35.51
CA PHE A 89 -9.84 -2.27 -34.24
C PHE A 89 -10.88 -1.16 -34.45
N ASN A 90 -10.55 -0.15 -35.24
CA ASN A 90 -11.43 0.99 -35.42
C ASN A 90 -12.74 0.62 -36.17
N ARG A 91 -12.76 -0.53 -36.85
CA ARG A 91 -13.96 -0.99 -37.56
C ARG A 91 -14.87 -1.84 -36.68
N LYS A 92 -14.46 -2.21 -35.49
CA LYS A 92 -15.27 -3.03 -34.61
C LYS A 92 -16.40 -2.20 -33.97
N PRO A 93 -17.54 -2.84 -33.62
CA PRO A 93 -18.59 -2.14 -32.88
C PRO A 93 -18.04 -1.54 -31.59
N VAL A 94 -18.69 -0.47 -31.10
CA VAL A 94 -18.24 0.21 -29.92
C VAL A 94 -18.22 -0.72 -28.69
N ALA A 95 -19.15 -1.68 -28.63
CA ALA A 95 -19.16 -2.65 -27.53
C ALA A 95 -17.89 -3.49 -27.51
N ASN A 96 -17.42 -3.90 -28.68
CA ASN A 96 -16.19 -4.68 -28.76
C ASN A 96 -14.97 -3.84 -28.37
N ARG A 97 -14.92 -2.60 -28.85
CA ARG A 97 -13.82 -1.70 -28.50
C ARG A 97 -13.80 -1.41 -27.00
N PHE A 98 -14.97 -1.19 -26.43
CA PHE A 98 -15.08 -0.99 -24.97
C PHE A 98 -14.55 -2.21 -24.22
N ALA A 99 -14.96 -3.43 -24.65
CA ALA A 99 -14.52 -4.65 -23.97
C ALA A 99 -13.02 -4.84 -24.08
N ILE A 100 -12.42 -4.55 -25.24
CA ILE A 100 -10.99 -4.70 -25.42
C ILE A 100 -10.21 -3.77 -24.51
N VAL A 101 -10.62 -2.52 -24.42
CA VAL A 101 -9.92 -1.53 -23.60
C VAL A 101 -10.13 -1.82 -22.12
N ALA A 102 -11.36 -2.17 -21.71
CA ALA A 102 -11.65 -2.48 -20.30
C ALA A 102 -10.91 -3.75 -19.84
N ALA A 103 -10.54 -4.62 -20.77
CA ALA A 103 -9.90 -5.88 -20.42
C ALA A 103 -8.55 -5.71 -19.74
N GLY A 104 -7.84 -4.61 -20.02
CA GLY A 104 -6.55 -4.35 -19.36
C GLY A 104 -6.71 -4.18 -17.86
N PRO A 105 -7.48 -3.18 -17.44
CA PRO A 105 -7.74 -3.00 -15.99
C PRO A 105 -8.41 -4.22 -15.35
N VAL A 106 -9.36 -4.86 -16.05
CA VAL A 106 -10.01 -6.06 -15.51
C VAL A 106 -8.97 -7.15 -15.25
N ALA A 107 -7.99 -7.31 -16.15
CA ALA A 107 -6.93 -8.29 -15.95
C ALA A 107 -6.14 -7.98 -14.67
N ASN A 108 -5.92 -6.70 -14.37
CA ASN A 108 -5.22 -6.33 -13.14
C ASN A 108 -6.03 -6.72 -11.91
N PHE A 109 -7.36 -6.53 -11.93
CA PHE A 109 -8.19 -6.95 -10.81
C PHE A 109 -8.22 -8.48 -10.67
N LEU A 110 -8.27 -9.20 -11.78
CA LEU A 110 -8.23 -10.66 -11.74
C LEU A 110 -6.89 -11.16 -11.22
N LEU A 111 -5.79 -10.50 -11.60
CA LEU A 111 -4.49 -10.84 -11.06
C LEU A 111 -4.44 -10.62 -9.54
N ALA A 112 -5.00 -9.51 -9.06
CA ALA A 112 -5.04 -9.26 -7.62
C ALA A 112 -5.82 -10.35 -6.91
N MET A 113 -6.96 -10.78 -7.47
CA MET A 113 -7.73 -11.86 -6.89
C MET A 113 -6.93 -13.15 -6.82
N LEU A 114 -6.20 -13.46 -7.89
CA LEU A 114 -5.36 -14.66 -7.93
C LEU A 114 -4.26 -14.58 -6.88
N LEU A 115 -3.59 -13.45 -6.77
CA LEU A 115 -2.51 -13.26 -5.81
C LEU A 115 -3.02 -13.39 -4.37
N TYR A 116 -4.14 -12.75 -4.06
CA TYR A 116 -4.75 -12.89 -2.73
C TYR A 116 -5.22 -14.31 -2.47
N TRP A 117 -5.73 -15.00 -3.50
CA TRP A 117 -6.15 -16.39 -3.37
C TRP A 117 -4.99 -17.26 -2.92
N VAL A 118 -3.85 -17.15 -3.61
CA VAL A 118 -2.64 -17.89 -3.24
C VAL A 118 -2.19 -17.50 -1.83
N LEU A 119 -2.21 -16.22 -1.52
CA LEU A 119 -1.80 -15.71 -0.21
C LEU A 119 -2.66 -16.30 0.91
N PHE A 120 -3.98 -16.27 0.76
CA PHE A 120 -4.89 -16.73 1.80
C PHE A 120 -4.87 -18.24 1.95
N MET A 121 -4.56 -18.98 0.88
CA MET A 121 -4.38 -20.43 0.99
C MET A 121 -3.07 -20.81 1.65
N SER A 122 -2.01 -20.05 1.39
CA SER A 122 -0.68 -20.40 1.87
C SER A 122 -0.46 -20.03 3.34
N GLY A 123 -1.29 -19.15 3.87
CA GLY A 123 -1.18 -18.71 5.26
C GLY A 123 -0.64 -17.30 5.37
N VAL A 124 -1.34 -16.50 6.16
CA VAL A 124 -0.97 -15.11 6.43
C VAL A 124 -0.63 -15.00 7.90
N ALA A 125 0.57 -14.52 8.21
CA ALA A 125 0.96 -14.25 9.58
C ALA A 125 0.43 -12.87 9.98
N GLY A 126 -0.05 -12.76 11.21
CA GLY A 126 -0.54 -11.51 11.73
C GLY A 126 -0.47 -11.47 13.22
N MET A 127 -0.67 -10.30 13.80
CA MET A 127 -0.73 -10.15 15.25
C MET A 127 -2.15 -10.43 15.72
N LYS A 128 -2.26 -11.06 16.89
CA LYS A 128 -3.57 -11.21 17.53
C LYS A 128 -4.15 -9.83 17.82
N PRO A 129 -5.47 -9.65 17.68
CA PRO A 129 -6.09 -8.33 17.87
C PRO A 129 -6.35 -8.03 19.33
N ILE A 130 -5.29 -8.00 20.13
CA ILE A 130 -5.35 -7.72 21.56
C ILE A 130 -5.01 -6.25 21.78
N LEU A 131 -5.84 -5.56 22.56
CA LEU A 131 -5.69 -4.12 22.79
C LEU A 131 -4.59 -3.82 23.80
N GLY A 132 -3.76 -2.85 23.47
CA GLY A 132 -2.85 -2.23 24.43
C GLY A 132 -3.55 -1.13 25.21
N PRO A 133 -2.79 -0.27 25.90
CA PRO A 133 -3.39 0.79 26.70
C PRO A 133 -4.28 1.69 25.85
N VAL A 134 -5.43 2.05 26.39
CA VAL A 134 -6.39 2.94 25.74
C VAL A 134 -6.08 4.37 26.16
N VAL A 135 -5.89 5.26 25.18
CA VAL A 135 -5.53 6.65 25.48
C VAL A 135 -6.73 7.38 26.08
N PRO A 136 -6.56 8.07 27.21
CA PRO A 136 -7.69 8.79 27.83
C PRO A 136 -8.23 9.91 26.92
N ALA A 137 -9.51 10.21 27.07
CA ALA A 137 -10.18 11.28 26.35
C ALA A 137 -10.21 11.08 24.85
N THR A 138 -10.30 9.84 24.42
CA THR A 138 -10.40 9.49 22.98
C THR A 138 -11.70 8.74 22.73
N PRO A 139 -12.12 8.60 21.48
CA PRO A 139 -13.31 7.79 21.20
C PRO A 139 -13.26 6.39 21.78
N ALA A 140 -12.08 5.75 21.80
CA ALA A 140 -11.95 4.42 22.38
C ALA A 140 -12.17 4.45 23.90
N ALA A 141 -11.66 5.47 24.58
CA ALA A 141 -11.86 5.59 26.02
C ALA A 141 -13.34 5.81 26.34
N PHE A 142 -14.00 6.66 25.56
CA PHE A 142 -15.43 6.91 25.76
C PHE A 142 -16.29 5.68 25.46
N ALA A 143 -15.80 4.79 24.62
CA ALA A 143 -16.49 3.53 24.32
C ALA A 143 -16.20 2.45 25.36
N SER A 144 -15.36 2.74 26.35
CA SER A 144 -15.03 1.85 27.47
C SER A 144 -14.17 0.65 27.09
N PHE A 145 -13.41 0.75 26.01
CA PHE A 145 -12.43 -0.28 25.69
C PHE A 145 -11.42 -0.43 26.83
N GLN A 146 -11.00 -1.65 27.09
CA GLN A 146 -10.04 -1.95 28.14
C GLN A 146 -8.81 -2.62 27.59
N GLU A 147 -7.66 -2.32 28.16
CA GLU A 147 -6.41 -2.99 27.79
C GLU A 147 -6.55 -4.50 28.01
N GLY A 148 -6.04 -5.29 27.08
CA GLY A 148 -6.08 -6.74 27.17
C GLY A 148 -7.28 -7.38 26.51
N GLU A 149 -8.28 -6.59 26.10
CA GLU A 149 -9.41 -7.13 25.38
C GLU A 149 -8.98 -7.59 23.97
N THR A 150 -9.60 -8.66 23.50
CA THR A 150 -9.37 -9.15 22.13
C THR A 150 -10.58 -8.77 21.29
N ILE A 151 -10.33 -8.11 20.17
CA ILE A 151 -11.39 -7.76 19.22
C ILE A 151 -11.77 -9.01 18.46
N THR A 152 -13.06 -9.36 18.43
CA THR A 152 -13.53 -10.55 17.72
C THR A 152 -14.37 -10.22 16.49
N ARG A 153 -15.00 -9.04 16.45
CA ARG A 153 -15.86 -8.66 15.34
C ARG A 153 -15.98 -7.15 15.27
N ILE A 154 -15.97 -6.62 14.06
CA ILE A 154 -16.22 -5.19 13.80
C ILE A 154 -17.36 -5.10 12.82
N GLY A 155 -18.47 -4.48 13.25
CA GLY A 155 -19.70 -4.53 12.48
C GLY A 155 -20.13 -5.97 12.31
N ASP A 156 -20.31 -6.38 11.07
CA ASP A 156 -20.70 -7.76 10.75
C ASP A 156 -19.53 -8.65 10.37
N GLU A 157 -18.31 -8.14 10.42
CA GLU A 157 -17.11 -8.84 9.95
C GLU A 157 -16.32 -9.42 11.10
N ALA A 158 -16.00 -10.71 11.01
CA ALA A 158 -15.12 -11.34 11.99
C ALA A 158 -13.69 -10.82 11.85
N VAL A 159 -13.00 -10.71 12.98
CA VAL A 159 -11.63 -10.21 13.05
C VAL A 159 -10.73 -11.30 13.58
N SER A 160 -9.67 -11.62 12.85
CA SER A 160 -8.69 -12.62 13.26
C SER A 160 -7.33 -12.03 13.60
N THR A 161 -6.99 -10.87 13.04
CA THR A 161 -5.69 -10.24 13.25
C THR A 161 -5.86 -8.76 13.55
N TRP A 162 -4.81 -8.16 14.11
CA TRP A 162 -4.77 -6.73 14.32
C TRP A 162 -4.88 -5.97 12.99
N GLN A 163 -4.26 -6.50 11.94
CA GLN A 163 -4.33 -5.90 10.62
C GLN A 163 -5.76 -5.88 10.07
N ASP A 164 -6.53 -6.95 10.31
CA ASP A 164 -7.95 -6.98 9.95
C ASP A 164 -8.72 -5.89 10.70
N ALA A 165 -8.48 -5.76 12.00
CA ALA A 165 -9.17 -4.76 12.82
C ALA A 165 -8.86 -3.35 12.32
N ARG A 166 -7.59 -3.09 12.05
CA ARG A 166 -7.17 -1.78 11.55
C ARG A 166 -7.85 -1.47 10.22
N TRP A 167 -7.84 -2.42 9.30
CA TRP A 167 -8.45 -2.24 7.99
C TRP A 167 -9.95 -1.98 8.09
N LEU A 168 -10.66 -2.77 8.89
CA LEU A 168 -12.12 -2.63 9.00
C LEU A 168 -12.51 -1.31 9.65
N LEU A 169 -11.77 -0.87 10.66
CA LEU A 169 -12.04 0.42 11.30
C LEU A 169 -11.76 1.57 10.35
N LEU A 170 -10.66 1.48 9.61
CA LEU A 170 -10.32 2.51 8.64
C LEU A 170 -11.40 2.59 7.54
N ALA A 171 -11.86 1.45 7.05
CA ALA A 171 -12.89 1.42 6.02
C ALA A 171 -14.20 2.04 6.53
N GLN A 172 -14.58 1.76 7.79
CA GLN A 172 -15.77 2.37 8.37
C GLN A 172 -15.63 3.89 8.45
N ALA A 173 -14.45 4.36 8.86
CA ALA A 173 -14.22 5.81 8.94
C ALA A 173 -14.26 6.45 7.55
N MET A 174 -13.76 5.76 6.55
CA MET A 174 -13.78 6.26 5.18
C MET A 174 -15.21 6.39 4.64
N GLU A 175 -16.12 5.56 5.09
CA GLU A 175 -17.52 5.59 4.66
C GLU A 175 -18.36 6.59 5.41
N UNK A 176 -17.63 7.08 6.48
CA UNK A 176 -18.21 7.99 7.08
C UNK A 176 -19.13 7.58 7.99
N ALA A 177 -18.96 6.53 8.37
CA ALA A 177 -19.84 5.99 9.39
C ALA A 177 -19.73 6.80 10.66
N ALA A 178 -20.89 7.08 11.28
CA ALA A 178 -20.89 7.85 12.52
C ALA A 178 -20.42 7.00 13.70
N SER A 179 -20.71 5.71 13.70
CA SER A 179 -20.25 4.80 14.76
C SER A 179 -20.17 3.39 14.21
N VAL A 180 -19.43 2.55 14.93
CA VAL A 180 -19.31 1.14 14.55
C VAL A 180 -19.33 0.30 15.84
N SER A 181 -19.98 -0.86 15.75
CA SER A 181 -20.04 -1.80 16.86
C SER A 181 -18.84 -2.73 16.82
N VAL A 182 -18.13 -2.83 17.94
CA VAL A 182 -16.96 -3.68 18.08
C VAL A 182 -17.22 -4.68 19.21
N HIS A 183 -17.12 -5.96 18.87
CA HIS A 183 -17.27 -7.02 19.88
C HIS A 183 -15.90 -7.37 20.41
N THR A 184 -15.78 -7.46 21.73
CA THR A 184 -14.52 -7.80 22.37
C THR A 184 -14.74 -8.93 23.40
N ILE A 185 -13.64 -9.60 23.74
CA ILE A 185 -13.61 -10.60 24.81
C ILE A 185 -12.48 -10.21 25.74
N SER A 186 -12.79 -10.13 27.06
CA SER A 186 -11.79 -9.78 28.04
C SER A 186 -10.83 -10.95 28.30
N PRO A 187 -9.69 -10.71 28.94
CA PRO A 187 -8.81 -11.84 29.30
C PRO A 187 -9.51 -12.90 30.16
N ALA A 188 -10.55 -12.50 30.91
CA ALA A 188 -11.33 -13.44 31.74
C ALA A 188 -12.41 -14.15 30.92
N GLY A 189 -12.54 -13.87 29.63
CA GLY A 189 -13.51 -14.53 28.77
C GLY A 189 -14.86 -13.87 28.67
N GLU A 190 -15.02 -12.70 29.23
CA GLU A 190 -16.28 -11.98 29.21
C GLU A 190 -16.44 -11.20 27.90
N SER A 191 -17.60 -11.39 27.25
CA SER A 191 -17.91 -10.68 26.01
C SER A 191 -18.44 -9.29 26.32
N ALA A 192 -18.13 -8.35 25.44
CA ALA A 192 -18.65 -6.98 25.52
C ALA A 192 -18.87 -6.43 24.14
N LEU A 193 -19.81 -5.48 24.06
CA LEU A 193 -20.07 -4.73 22.84
C LEU A 193 -19.63 -3.30 23.09
N ARG A 194 -18.68 -2.82 22.29
CA ARG A 194 -18.19 -1.45 22.39
C ARG A 194 -18.68 -0.67 21.18
N ARG A 195 -19.28 0.48 21.44
CA ARG A 195 -19.77 1.33 20.35
C ARG A 195 -18.78 2.46 20.14
N LEU A 196 -18.03 2.37 19.08
CA LEU A 196 -16.96 3.33 18.80
C LEU A 196 -17.51 4.49 17.98
N ASP A 197 -17.40 5.69 18.50
CA ASP A 197 -17.91 6.90 17.86
C ASP A 197 -16.84 7.41 16.88
N LEU A 198 -17.14 7.40 15.60
CA LEU A 198 -16.24 7.88 14.55
C LEU A 198 -16.67 9.25 14.01
N SER A 199 -17.69 9.89 14.59
CA SER A 199 -18.24 11.12 14.05
C SER A 199 -17.25 12.29 14.08
N GLN A 200 -16.26 12.24 14.99
CA GLN A 200 -15.25 13.28 15.10
C GLN A 200 -14.00 13.02 14.26
N VAL A 201 -13.96 11.91 13.54
CA VAL A 201 -12.81 11.59 12.71
C VAL A 201 -12.86 12.42 11.45
N GLU A 202 -11.78 13.16 11.17
CA GLU A 202 -11.66 13.99 9.98
C GLU A 202 -10.78 13.32 8.93
N GLY A 203 -10.85 13.82 7.70
CA GLY A 203 -10.02 13.28 6.62
C GLY A 203 -8.54 13.29 6.94
N SER A 204 -8.06 14.34 7.62
CA SER A 204 -6.66 14.42 8.01
C SER A 204 -6.28 13.35 9.04
N ASP A 205 -7.23 12.86 9.84
CA ASP A 205 -6.95 11.80 10.80
C ASP A 205 -6.72 10.46 10.14
N LEU A 206 -7.18 10.30 8.90
CA LEU A 206 -6.97 9.04 8.17
C LEU A 206 -5.54 8.90 7.68
N GLU A 207 -4.77 9.98 7.72
CA GLU A 207 -3.35 9.94 7.37
C GLU A 207 -2.54 9.52 8.59
N GLY A 208 -1.47 8.78 8.35
CA GLY A 208 -0.61 8.34 9.43
C GLY A 208 -1.25 7.26 10.29
N ASP A 209 -1.03 7.32 11.59
CA ASP A 209 -1.53 6.29 12.51
C ASP A 209 -2.94 6.62 12.97
N PHE A 210 -3.90 6.23 12.16
CA PHE A 210 -5.31 6.47 12.40
C PHE A 210 -5.77 5.87 13.75
N LEU A 211 -5.35 4.65 14.04
CA LEU A 211 -5.81 3.98 15.26
C LEU A 211 -5.34 4.69 16.52
N ALA A 212 -4.12 5.22 16.50
CA ALA A 212 -3.62 5.99 17.64
C ALA A 212 -4.49 7.22 17.91
N LYS A 213 -4.98 7.84 16.84
CA LYS A 213 -5.83 9.03 16.97
C LYS A 213 -7.18 8.72 17.60
N ILE A 214 -7.72 7.53 17.40
CA ILE A 214 -8.96 7.13 18.05
C ILE A 214 -8.74 6.46 19.40
N GLY A 215 -7.48 6.29 19.80
CA GLY A 215 -7.12 5.83 21.14
C GLY A 215 -6.83 4.35 21.25
N LEU A 216 -6.71 3.63 20.15
CA LEU A 216 -6.46 2.20 20.14
C LEU A 216 -5.02 1.90 19.71
N SER A 217 -4.43 0.89 20.33
CA SER A 217 -3.10 0.40 19.98
C SER A 217 -3.07 -1.11 20.20
N SER A 218 -2.14 -1.77 19.51
CA SER A 218 -1.95 -3.20 19.72
C SER A 218 -1.19 -3.45 21.01
N TYR A 219 -1.51 -4.55 21.68
CA TYR A 219 -0.85 -4.92 22.91
C TYR A 219 0.64 -5.19 22.66
N GLN A 220 1.48 -4.62 23.51
CA GLN A 220 2.92 -4.90 23.49
C GLN A 220 3.29 -5.47 24.85
N PRO A 221 4.02 -6.60 24.91
CA PRO A 221 4.48 -7.08 26.21
C PRO A 221 5.38 -6.03 26.83
N PRO A 222 5.37 -5.91 28.18
CA PRO A 222 6.31 -5.00 28.83
C PRO A 222 7.74 -5.37 28.46
N MET A 223 8.52 -4.37 28.05
CA MET A 223 9.90 -4.61 27.64
C MET A 223 10.85 -3.96 28.63
N ASP A 224 11.90 -4.68 28.99
CA ASP A 224 12.97 -4.10 29.81
C ASP A 224 13.74 -3.07 28.99
N PRO A 225 14.29 -2.04 29.63
CA PRO A 225 15.02 -1.00 28.92
C PRO A 225 16.45 -1.43 28.58
N ILE A 226 16.56 -2.47 27.77
CA ILE A 226 17.84 -3.05 27.35
C ILE A 226 18.05 -2.73 25.86
N VAL A 227 19.24 -2.20 25.54
CA VAL A 227 19.56 -1.85 24.15
C VAL A 227 19.76 -3.14 23.36
N GLY A 228 18.92 -3.35 22.34
CA GLY A 228 19.00 -4.49 21.45
C GLY A 228 19.60 -4.19 20.10
N MET A 229 19.56 -2.90 19.70
CA MET A 229 20.22 -2.48 18.46
C MET A 229 20.61 -1.02 18.55
N LEU A 230 21.62 -0.64 17.77
CA LEU A 230 22.08 0.74 17.65
C LEU A 230 22.10 1.12 16.19
N VAL A 231 21.56 2.32 15.90
CA VAL A 231 21.62 2.88 14.56
C VAL A 231 23.03 3.46 14.37
N ALA A 232 23.70 3.10 13.29
CA ALA A 232 25.04 3.60 13.01
C ALA A 232 25.02 5.13 12.87
N GLY A 233 25.91 5.79 13.60
CA GLY A 233 25.99 7.25 13.60
C GLY A 233 24.94 7.95 14.43
N GLY A 234 24.05 7.21 15.10
CA GLY A 234 23.04 7.81 15.96
C GLY A 234 23.61 8.32 17.27
N ALA A 235 22.81 9.12 17.98
CA ALA A 235 23.24 9.74 19.24
C ALA A 235 23.63 8.70 20.28
N GLY A 236 22.91 7.57 20.33
CA GLY A 236 23.25 6.53 21.29
C GLY A 236 24.61 5.92 21.07
N GLU A 237 24.93 5.62 19.81
CA GLU A 237 26.24 5.06 19.48
C GLU A 237 27.35 6.09 19.76
N ARG A 238 27.14 7.35 19.34
CA ARG A 238 28.10 8.39 19.57
C ARG A 238 28.35 8.65 21.05
N GLY A 239 27.30 8.49 21.86
CA GLY A 239 27.37 8.69 23.31
C GLY A 239 27.94 7.53 24.09
N GLY A 240 28.27 6.43 23.43
CA GLY A 240 28.91 5.30 24.07
C GLY A 240 28.00 4.15 24.49
N LEU A 241 26.74 4.16 24.09
CA LEU A 241 25.85 3.03 24.36
C LEU A 241 26.29 1.80 23.55
N ARG A 242 26.08 0.64 24.11
CA ARG A 242 26.40 -0.63 23.47
C ARG A 242 25.20 -1.57 23.56
N VAL A 243 25.12 -2.48 22.61
CA VAL A 243 24.08 -3.54 22.65
C VAL A 243 24.27 -4.34 23.94
N GLY A 244 23.16 -4.57 24.65
CA GLY A 244 23.16 -5.24 25.93
C GLY A 244 23.12 -4.32 27.14
N ASP A 245 23.34 -3.03 26.96
CA ASP A 245 23.26 -2.06 28.07
C ASP A 245 21.83 -2.00 28.57
N GLU A 246 21.66 -2.07 29.89
CA GLU A 246 20.36 -1.83 30.52
C GLU A 246 20.35 -0.41 31.10
N ILE A 247 19.41 0.42 30.66
CA ILE A 247 19.32 1.81 31.11
C ILE A 247 18.49 1.84 32.38
N ILE A 248 19.13 2.16 33.51
CA ILE A 248 18.47 2.11 34.80
C ILE A 248 18.00 3.47 35.29
N ALA A 249 18.56 4.56 34.77
CA ALA A 249 18.09 5.90 35.15
C ALA A 249 18.45 6.91 34.08
N VAL A 250 17.61 7.94 33.92
CA VAL A 250 17.83 9.10 33.06
C VAL A 250 17.70 10.34 33.94
N ASP A 251 18.78 11.11 34.05
CA ASP A 251 18.85 12.31 34.88
C ASP A 251 18.37 12.03 36.31
N GLY A 252 18.75 10.87 36.85
CA GLY A 252 18.38 10.49 38.20
C GLY A 252 17.00 9.87 38.36
N LYS A 253 16.18 9.88 37.31
CA LYS A 253 14.86 9.28 37.35
C LYS A 253 14.96 7.80 36.94
N LYS A 254 14.46 6.92 37.82
CA LYS A 254 14.53 5.48 37.56
C LYS A 254 13.71 5.09 36.34
N ILE A 255 14.28 4.24 35.50
CA ILE A 255 13.62 3.71 34.31
C ILE A 255 13.35 2.23 34.54
N THR A 256 12.09 1.82 34.42
CA THR A 256 11.69 0.43 34.60
C THR A 256 11.31 -0.25 33.29
N LEU A 257 10.70 0.50 32.38
CA LEU A 257 10.21 -0.03 31.11
C LEU A 257 10.80 0.75 29.95
N TRP A 258 10.95 0.06 28.81
CA TRP A 258 11.43 0.69 27.60
C TRP A 258 10.62 1.92 27.20
N GLU A 259 9.28 1.84 27.31
CA GLU A 259 8.42 2.95 26.91
C GLU A 259 8.64 4.21 27.78
N ASP A 260 9.00 4.04 29.05
CA ASP A 260 9.32 5.18 29.90
C ASP A 260 10.59 5.87 29.40
N LEU A 261 11.58 5.07 28.98
CA LEU A 261 12.81 5.59 28.42
C LEU A 261 12.53 6.38 27.15
N VAL A 262 11.68 5.84 26.26
CA VAL A 262 11.32 6.50 25.01
C VAL A 262 10.68 7.85 25.28
N LEU A 263 9.75 7.90 26.24
CA LEU A 263 9.09 9.15 26.58
C LEU A 263 10.08 10.22 27.05
N ASP A 264 11.01 9.84 27.92
CA ASP A 264 12.00 10.81 28.43
C ASP A 264 12.91 11.31 27.32
N ILE A 265 13.34 10.43 26.42
CA ILE A 265 14.22 10.84 25.34
C ILE A 265 13.49 11.75 24.34
N ARG A 266 12.25 11.42 24.00
CA ARG A 266 11.49 12.21 23.04
C ARG A 266 11.20 13.63 23.56
N LYS A 267 11.07 13.79 24.87
CA LYS A 267 10.81 15.10 25.49
C LYS A 267 12.03 16.01 25.50
N ASN A 268 13.23 15.51 25.21
CA ASN A 268 14.45 16.25 25.41
C ASN A 268 15.33 16.32 24.15
N PRO A 269 14.78 16.83 23.03
CA PRO A 269 15.60 16.96 21.82
C PRO A 269 16.73 17.96 22.02
N GLY A 270 17.95 17.53 21.76
CA GLY A 270 19.12 18.41 21.83
C GLY A 270 19.59 18.74 23.24
N LYS A 271 19.01 18.16 24.26
CA LYS A 271 19.43 18.43 25.65
C LYS A 271 20.31 17.31 26.16
N LEU A 272 21.34 17.67 26.91
CA LEU A 272 22.23 16.68 27.51
C LEU A 272 21.50 15.87 28.56
N LEU A 273 21.51 14.54 28.40
CA LEU A 273 20.91 13.62 29.35
C LEU A 273 22.01 12.79 30.01
N LYS A 274 21.89 12.60 31.30
CA LYS A 274 22.80 11.74 32.05
C LYS A 274 22.15 10.38 32.21
N LEU A 275 22.72 9.37 31.57
CA LEU A 275 22.21 8.01 31.62
C LEU A 275 23.04 7.18 32.60
N GLU A 276 22.35 6.47 33.47
CA GLU A 276 22.97 5.45 34.31
C GLU A 276 22.62 4.09 33.69
N ILE A 277 23.63 3.36 33.30
CA ILE A 277 23.40 2.06 32.64
C ILE A 277 24.10 0.94 33.40
N LEU A 278 23.58 -0.26 33.23
CA LEU A 278 24.17 -1.46 33.78
C LEU A 278 24.81 -2.22 32.61
N ARG A 279 26.12 -2.41 32.67
CA ARG A 279 26.88 -3.05 31.62
C ARG A 279 27.75 -4.15 32.24
N GLY A 280 27.43 -5.40 31.95
CA GLY A 280 28.17 -6.53 32.51
C GLY A 280 28.18 -6.55 34.02
N GLY A 281 27.08 -6.18 34.65
CA GLY A 281 26.93 -6.17 36.10
C GLY A 281 27.50 -4.93 36.77
N LYS A 282 28.07 -3.99 36.00
CA LYS A 282 28.68 -2.76 36.54
C LYS A 282 27.87 -1.55 36.09
N THR A 283 27.74 -0.58 36.98
CA THR A 283 27.06 0.68 36.68
C THR A 283 28.01 1.62 35.95
N VAL A 284 27.57 2.17 34.82
CA VAL A 284 28.35 3.11 34.01
C VAL A 284 27.50 4.37 33.80
N GLN A 285 28.17 5.53 33.89
CA GLN A 285 27.52 6.81 33.65
C GLN A 285 27.86 7.28 32.23
N LEU A 286 26.86 7.67 31.47
CA LEU A 286 27.03 8.23 30.13
C LEU A 286 26.31 9.55 30.02
N GLU A 287 26.86 10.44 29.21
CA GLU A 287 26.21 11.70 28.85
C GLU A 287 25.92 11.69 27.37
N ILE A 288 24.65 11.83 27.01
CA ILE A 288 24.20 11.70 25.63
C ILE A 288 23.26 12.86 25.32
N VAL A 289 23.41 13.44 24.12
CA VAL A 289 22.52 14.48 23.62
C VAL A 289 21.67 13.86 22.52
N PRO A 290 20.36 13.70 22.74
CA PRO A 290 19.48 13.14 21.69
C PRO A 290 19.51 14.02 20.44
N ASP A 291 19.48 13.39 19.28
CA ASP A 291 19.33 14.09 18.02
C ASP A 291 17.94 14.70 17.94
N ILE A 292 17.84 15.81 17.20
CA ILE A 292 16.57 16.50 17.01
C ILE A 292 15.91 15.94 15.74
N SER A 293 14.66 15.49 15.87
CA SER A 293 13.89 14.99 14.74
C SER A 293 12.56 15.74 14.71
N SER A 294 12.10 16.08 13.50
CA SER A 294 10.83 16.77 13.34
C SER A 294 9.72 15.74 13.06
N GLU A 295 8.66 15.81 13.85
CA GLU A 295 7.47 14.98 13.66
C GLU A 295 6.25 15.87 13.74
N SER A 296 5.08 15.30 13.40
CA SER A 296 3.84 16.08 13.29
C SER A 296 3.46 16.81 14.58
N GLY A 297 3.92 16.34 15.74
CA GLY A 297 3.68 16.99 17.02
C GLY A 297 4.76 17.99 17.43
N GLY A 298 5.75 18.26 16.58
CA GLY A 298 6.85 19.14 16.88
C GLY A 298 8.19 18.43 16.86
N LYS A 299 9.18 18.99 17.51
CA LYS A 299 10.51 18.39 17.58
C LYS A 299 10.59 17.36 18.69
N VAL A 300 11.20 16.23 18.42
CA VAL A 300 11.40 15.16 19.41
C VAL A 300 12.86 14.72 19.42
N GLY A 301 13.30 14.17 20.55
CA GLY A 301 14.64 13.62 20.69
C GLY A 301 14.70 12.18 20.21
N LYS A 302 15.83 11.80 19.66
CA LYS A 302 16.09 10.42 19.23
C LYS A 302 17.50 10.02 19.59
N LEU A 303 17.66 8.78 20.07
CA LEU A 303 18.98 8.22 20.34
C LEU A 303 19.46 7.25 19.28
N GLY A 304 18.57 6.78 18.43
CA GLY A 304 18.92 5.75 17.46
C GLY A 304 19.19 4.40 18.12
N ILE A 305 18.31 4.00 19.02
CA ILE A 305 18.43 2.70 19.71
C ILE A 305 17.10 1.97 19.59
N GLY A 306 17.17 0.63 19.65
CA GLY A 306 15.99 -0.21 19.66
C GLY A 306 16.04 -1.19 20.82
N PRO A 307 14.86 -1.68 21.25
CA PRO A 307 14.81 -2.57 22.42
C PRO A 307 15.28 -3.97 22.10
N GLN A 308 15.71 -4.68 23.13
CA GLN A 308 15.95 -6.12 23.02
C GLN A 308 14.59 -6.82 23.07
N ILE A 309 14.28 -7.58 22.04
CA ILE A 309 12.96 -8.22 21.89
C ILE A 309 13.04 -9.67 22.35
N ASP A 310 12.12 -10.06 23.24
CA ASP A 310 11.94 -11.44 23.64
C ASP A 310 11.08 -12.13 22.58
N ARG A 311 11.68 -12.96 21.75
CA ARG A 311 10.97 -13.63 20.65
C ARG A 311 9.90 -14.59 21.16
N GLY A 312 10.11 -15.22 22.31
CA GLY A 312 9.09 -16.09 22.88
C GLY A 312 7.82 -15.35 23.23
N GLU A 313 7.95 -14.17 23.82
CA GLU A 313 6.78 -13.35 24.15
C GLU A 313 6.13 -12.81 22.88
N LEU A 314 6.94 -12.43 21.89
CA LEU A 314 6.41 -11.94 20.63
C LEU A 314 5.65 -13.04 19.89
N ASP A 315 6.17 -14.26 19.90
CA ASP A 315 5.51 -15.40 19.22
C ASP A 315 4.13 -15.69 19.81
N LYS A 316 3.93 -15.44 21.10
CA LYS A 316 2.62 -15.64 21.73
C LYS A 316 1.57 -14.68 21.18
N LEU A 317 1.99 -13.55 20.63
CA LEU A 317 1.09 -12.56 20.07
C LEU A 317 0.85 -12.74 18.59
N MET A 318 1.57 -13.67 17.94
CA MET A 318 1.43 -13.89 16.50
C MET A 318 0.49 -15.05 16.22
N ILE A 319 -0.20 -14.93 15.09
CA ILE A 319 -1.13 -15.96 14.63
C ILE A 319 -0.92 -16.13 13.13
N SER A 320 -1.01 -17.36 12.65
CA SER A 320 -0.95 -17.66 11.22
C SER A 320 -2.28 -18.28 10.81
N ILE A 321 -2.90 -17.71 9.79
CA ILE A 321 -4.23 -18.12 9.36
C ILE A 321 -4.16 -18.51 7.88
N SER A 322 -4.62 -19.72 7.57
CA SER A 322 -4.79 -20.16 6.19
C SER A 322 -6.22 -20.61 5.98
N TYR A 323 -6.69 -20.49 4.76
CA TYR A 323 -8.07 -20.78 4.42
C TYR A 323 -8.16 -21.91 3.41
N PRO A 324 -9.23 -22.72 3.45
CA PRO A 324 -9.47 -23.69 2.38
C PRO A 324 -9.66 -22.99 1.03
N PRO A 325 -9.46 -23.68 -0.10
CA PRO A 325 -9.49 -23.00 -1.39
C PRO A 325 -10.74 -22.18 -1.68
N LEU A 326 -11.94 -22.68 -1.38
CA LEU A 326 -13.14 -21.91 -1.66
C LEU A 326 -13.29 -20.69 -0.74
N ALA A 327 -13.00 -20.86 0.55
CA ALA A 327 -13.06 -19.75 1.49
C ALA A 327 -11.98 -18.71 1.14
N ALA A 328 -10.79 -19.17 0.74
CA ALA A 328 -9.72 -18.27 0.33
C ALA A 328 -10.10 -17.48 -0.91
N MET A 329 -10.79 -18.11 -1.87
CA MET A 329 -11.23 -17.40 -3.07
C MET A 329 -12.27 -16.33 -2.72
N ALA A 330 -13.25 -16.67 -1.87
CA ALA A 330 -14.25 -15.69 -1.44
C ALA A 330 -13.61 -14.51 -0.73
N LYS A 331 -12.62 -14.78 0.13
CA LYS A 331 -11.90 -13.74 0.84
C LYS A 331 -11.08 -12.89 -0.13
N ALA A 332 -10.45 -13.51 -1.13
CA ALA A 332 -9.66 -12.79 -2.13
C ALA A 332 -10.53 -11.84 -2.96
N ILE A 333 -11.70 -12.29 -3.37
CA ILE A 333 -12.62 -11.46 -4.13
C ILE A 333 -13.08 -10.27 -3.28
N ARG A 334 -13.45 -10.55 -2.03
CA ARG A 334 -13.88 -9.49 -1.12
C ARG A 334 -12.75 -8.48 -0.86
N LYS A 335 -11.53 -8.98 -0.62
CA LYS A 335 -10.38 -8.10 -0.36
C LYS A 335 -10.10 -7.21 -1.57
N THR A 336 -10.18 -7.78 -2.77
CA THR A 336 -9.97 -7.01 -4.00
C THR A 336 -11.03 -5.92 -4.15
N TRP A 337 -12.30 -6.26 -3.89
CA TRP A 337 -13.38 -5.28 -3.97
C TRP A 337 -13.21 -4.18 -2.94
N GLU A 338 -12.95 -4.56 -1.68
CA GLU A 338 -12.80 -3.59 -0.60
C GLU A 338 -11.63 -2.65 -0.84
N THR A 339 -10.49 -3.20 -1.29
CA THR A 339 -9.30 -2.40 -1.57
C THR A 339 -9.53 -1.45 -2.74
N SER A 340 -10.25 -1.92 -3.77
CA SER A 340 -10.58 -1.08 -4.92
C SER A 340 -11.47 0.08 -4.50
N LEU A 341 -12.50 -0.20 -3.69
CA LEU A 341 -13.40 0.85 -3.20
C LEU A 341 -12.66 1.83 -2.32
N PHE A 342 -11.80 1.34 -1.44
CA PHE A 342 -10.99 2.20 -0.57
C PHE A 342 -10.08 3.12 -1.41
N THR A 343 -9.46 2.58 -2.46
CA THR A 343 -8.60 3.36 -3.33
C THR A 343 -9.39 4.50 -4.00
N LEU A 344 -10.59 4.19 -4.51
CA LEU A 344 -11.45 5.21 -5.10
C LEU A 344 -11.85 6.27 -4.08
N GLN A 345 -12.22 5.84 -2.88
CA GLN A 345 -12.59 6.78 -1.82
C GLN A 345 -11.44 7.71 -1.45
N MET A 346 -10.24 7.15 -1.36
CA MET A 346 -9.05 7.93 -1.03
C MET A 346 -8.76 8.97 -2.12
N LEU A 347 -8.85 8.55 -3.39
CA LEU A 347 -8.65 9.48 -4.50
C LEU A 347 -9.69 10.60 -4.50
N TRP A 348 -10.94 10.27 -4.22
CA TRP A 348 -11.99 11.28 -4.13
C TRP A 348 -11.70 12.26 -3.00
N LYS A 349 -11.28 11.76 -1.84
CA LYS A 349 -10.96 12.63 -0.71
C LYS A 349 -9.77 13.53 -1.00
N MET A 350 -8.81 13.07 -1.80
CA MET A 350 -7.72 13.95 -2.25
C MET A 350 -8.24 15.05 -3.17
N VAL A 351 -9.18 14.71 -4.07
CA VAL A 351 -9.75 15.69 -5.00
C VAL A 351 -10.50 16.79 -4.26
N VAL A 352 -11.29 16.42 -3.26
CA VAL A 352 -12.08 17.42 -2.50
C VAL A 352 -11.29 18.07 -1.36
N GLY A 353 -10.01 17.70 -1.20
CA GLY A 353 -9.13 18.37 -0.24
C GLY A 353 -9.18 17.83 1.18
N GLU A 354 -9.88 16.73 1.42
CA GLU A 354 -9.95 16.14 2.76
C GLU A 354 -8.70 15.35 3.12
N VAL A 355 -7.94 14.88 2.12
CA VAL A 355 -6.71 14.13 2.32
C VAL A 355 -5.61 14.82 1.53
N SER A 356 -4.42 14.87 2.09
CA SER A 356 -3.29 15.60 1.53
C SER A 356 -2.77 14.96 0.24
N TRP A 357 -2.39 15.80 -0.71
CA TRP A 357 -1.71 15.37 -1.94
C TRP A 357 -0.35 14.75 -1.65
N LYS A 358 0.18 14.93 -0.43
CA LYS A 358 1.43 14.30 -0.02
C LYS A 358 1.33 12.78 0.05
N ASN A 359 0.14 12.23 0.00
CA ASN A 359 -0.06 10.78 -0.01
C ASN A 359 0.16 10.14 -1.37
N ILE A 360 0.30 10.94 -2.43
CA ILE A 360 0.60 10.41 -3.76
C ILE A 360 2.04 9.87 -3.76
N SER A 361 2.19 8.60 -4.14
CA SER A 361 3.49 7.95 -4.21
C SER A 361 3.93 7.81 -5.67
N GLY A 362 5.21 8.04 -5.90
CA GLY A 362 5.79 7.90 -7.22
C GLY A 362 6.61 6.63 -7.37
N PRO A 363 7.33 6.52 -8.49
CA PRO A 363 8.09 5.29 -8.78
C PRO A 363 9.15 4.97 -7.74
N ILE A 364 9.77 5.98 -7.14
CA ILE A 364 10.85 5.72 -6.17
C ILE A 364 10.27 5.06 -4.91
N THR A 365 9.15 5.55 -4.41
CA THR A 365 8.50 4.97 -3.24
C THR A 365 8.01 3.55 -3.53
N ILE A 366 7.43 3.34 -4.71
CA ILE A 366 6.95 2.02 -5.10
C ILE A 366 8.12 1.04 -5.20
N ALA A 367 9.25 1.46 -5.77
CA ALA A 367 10.43 0.61 -5.85
C ALA A 367 10.95 0.26 -4.45
N ASP A 368 10.96 1.23 -3.54
CA ASP A 368 11.41 1.00 -2.17
C ASP A 368 10.52 -0.02 -1.47
N TYR A 369 9.20 0.10 -1.62
CA TYR A 369 8.27 -0.86 -1.03
C TYR A 369 8.39 -2.24 -1.66
N ALA A 370 8.68 -2.31 -2.97
CA ALA A 370 8.89 -3.59 -3.63
C ALA A 370 10.08 -4.31 -3.00
N GLY A 371 11.18 -3.59 -2.79
CA GLY A 371 12.36 -4.17 -2.18
C GLY A 371 12.13 -4.61 -0.75
N LYS A 372 11.48 -3.77 0.04
CA LYS A 372 11.19 -4.09 1.43
C LYS A 372 10.26 -5.30 1.54
N SER A 373 9.24 -5.35 0.69
CA SER A 373 8.30 -6.48 0.69
C SER A 373 9.00 -7.78 0.30
N ALA A 374 9.88 -7.72 -0.69
CA ALA A 374 10.63 -8.91 -1.11
C ALA A 374 11.52 -9.43 0.01
N GLN A 375 12.14 -8.53 0.78
CA GLN A 375 13.01 -8.92 1.89
C GLN A 375 12.22 -9.52 3.05
N LEU A 376 10.95 -9.09 3.23
CA LEU A 376 10.11 -9.63 4.28
C LEU A 376 9.59 -11.04 3.97
N GLY A 377 9.61 -11.43 2.70
CA GLY A 377 9.26 -12.77 2.31
C GLY A 377 8.23 -12.86 1.20
N PHE A 378 7.93 -14.09 0.81
CA PHE A 378 7.04 -14.38 -0.31
C PHE A 378 5.62 -13.83 -0.08
N ALA A 379 5.06 -14.07 1.11
CA ALA A 379 3.70 -13.61 1.40
C ALA A 379 3.59 -12.08 1.34
N SER A 380 4.58 -11.39 1.89
CA SER A 380 4.59 -9.94 1.89
C SER A 380 4.69 -9.40 0.46
N TYR A 381 5.50 -10.03 -0.37
CA TYR A 381 5.65 -9.59 -1.76
C TYR A 381 4.36 -9.83 -2.57
N LEU A 382 3.69 -10.97 -2.34
CA LEU A 382 2.40 -11.24 -2.98
C LEU A 382 1.36 -10.18 -2.61
N ALA A 383 1.30 -9.83 -1.33
CA ALA A 383 0.37 -8.81 -0.86
C ALA A 383 0.67 -7.46 -1.51
N PHE A 384 1.96 -7.12 -1.63
CA PHE A 384 2.38 -5.89 -2.29
C PHE A 384 1.95 -5.90 -3.76
N LEU A 385 2.22 -7.00 -4.48
CA LEU A 385 1.84 -7.11 -5.89
C LEU A 385 0.32 -6.96 -6.07
N ALA A 386 -0.45 -7.60 -5.20
CA ALA A 386 -1.91 -7.52 -5.28
C ALA A 386 -2.38 -6.08 -5.11
N LEU A 387 -1.82 -5.38 -4.13
CA LEU A 387 -2.18 -3.99 -3.87
C LEU A 387 -1.85 -3.09 -5.07
N ILE A 388 -0.65 -3.23 -5.62
CA ILE A 388 -0.25 -2.42 -6.77
C ILE A 388 -1.08 -2.77 -7.99
N SER A 389 -1.43 -4.04 -8.17
CA SER A 389 -2.29 -4.45 -9.28
C SER A 389 -3.66 -3.78 -9.20
N ILE A 390 -4.25 -3.74 -7.99
CA ILE A 390 -5.52 -3.06 -7.78
C ILE A 390 -5.38 -1.57 -8.06
N SER A 391 -4.30 -0.97 -7.57
CA SER A 391 -4.05 0.46 -7.79
C SER A 391 -3.96 0.78 -9.28
N LEU A 392 -3.23 -0.05 -10.05
CA LEU A 392 -3.14 0.14 -11.49
C LEU A 392 -4.49 -0.03 -12.17
N GLY A 393 -5.28 -1.02 -11.74
CA GLY A 393 -6.60 -1.22 -12.29
C GLY A 393 -7.50 -0.01 -12.08
N VAL A 394 -7.50 0.51 -10.84
CA VAL A 394 -8.32 1.67 -10.50
C VAL A 394 -7.85 2.91 -11.28
N LEU A 395 -6.53 3.17 -11.27
CA LEU A 395 -5.99 4.35 -11.94
C LEU A 395 -6.25 4.31 -13.44
N ASN A 396 -6.11 3.13 -14.06
CA ASN A 396 -6.35 3.01 -15.49
C ASN A 396 -7.82 3.14 -15.86
N LEU A 397 -8.73 2.93 -14.90
CA LEU A 397 -10.16 3.13 -15.16
C LEU A 397 -10.61 4.56 -14.94
N LEU A 398 -9.77 5.43 -14.36
CA LEU A 398 -10.14 6.83 -14.21
C LEU A 398 -10.39 7.47 -15.58
N PRO A 399 -11.37 8.36 -15.68
CA PRO A 399 -11.70 8.97 -16.99
C PRO A 399 -10.72 10.09 -17.36
N ILE A 400 -9.44 9.72 -17.44
CA ILE A 400 -8.37 10.65 -17.81
C ILE A 400 -7.91 10.27 -19.22
N PRO A 401 -7.97 11.19 -20.19
CA PRO A 401 -7.46 10.88 -21.53
C PRO A 401 -6.02 10.37 -21.46
N LEU A 402 -5.67 9.47 -22.35
CA LEU A 402 -4.44 8.68 -22.40
C LEU A 402 -4.50 7.41 -21.58
N LEU A 403 -5.27 7.36 -20.51
CA LEU A 403 -5.50 6.12 -19.79
C LEU A 403 -6.66 5.36 -20.41
N ASP A 404 -6.76 4.07 -20.09
CA ASP A 404 -7.85 3.24 -20.62
C ASP A 404 -9.22 3.83 -20.28
N GLY A 405 -9.37 4.38 -19.05
CA GLY A 405 -10.63 4.99 -18.65
C GLY A 405 -11.02 6.18 -19.51
N GLY A 406 -10.05 6.91 -20.05
CA GLY A 406 -10.33 8.00 -20.98
C GLY A 406 -10.92 7.48 -22.27
N HIS A 407 -10.37 6.41 -22.81
CA HIS A 407 -10.93 5.77 -24.01
C HIS A 407 -12.33 5.22 -23.73
N LEU A 408 -12.53 4.63 -22.56
CA LEU A 408 -13.86 4.13 -22.18
C LEU A 408 -14.86 5.27 -22.13
N LEU A 409 -14.47 6.43 -21.62
CA LEU A 409 -15.33 7.60 -21.60
C LEU A 409 -15.68 8.03 -23.02
N TYR A 410 -14.71 8.04 -23.92
CA TYR A 410 -14.97 8.38 -25.33
C TYR A 410 -16.00 7.41 -25.92
N TYR A 411 -15.92 6.11 -25.60
CA TYR A 411 -16.87 5.13 -26.13
C TYR A 411 -18.26 5.34 -25.54
N LEU A 412 -18.35 5.70 -24.26
CA LEU A 412 -19.65 6.00 -23.67
C LEU A 412 -20.30 7.22 -24.35
N ILE A 413 -19.49 8.25 -24.62
CA ILE A 413 -19.98 9.44 -25.33
C ILE A 413 -20.43 9.04 -26.73
N GLU A 414 -19.69 8.15 -27.40
CA GLU A 414 -20.06 7.67 -28.72
C GLU A 414 -21.42 6.97 -28.70
N VAL A 415 -21.69 6.16 -27.67
CA VAL A 415 -22.98 5.47 -27.53
C VAL A 415 -24.12 6.49 -27.36
N VAL A 416 -23.92 7.49 -26.51
CA VAL A 416 -24.95 8.50 -26.26
C VAL A 416 -25.18 9.39 -27.47
N LYS A 417 -24.07 9.81 -28.12
CA LYS A 417 -24.14 10.72 -29.25
C LYS A 417 -24.57 10.01 -30.55
N GLY A 418 -24.27 8.73 -30.65
CA GLY A 418 -24.56 7.96 -31.85
C GLY A 418 -23.47 8.01 -32.90
N ALA A 419 -22.36 8.69 -32.62
CA ALA A 419 -21.24 8.79 -33.53
C ALA A 419 -19.96 9.03 -32.76
N PRO A 420 -18.80 8.62 -33.30
CA PRO A 420 -17.54 8.87 -32.60
C PRO A 420 -17.25 10.35 -32.43
N LEU A 421 -16.45 10.65 -31.37
CA LEU A 421 -15.99 12.02 -31.14
C LEU A 421 -15.11 12.48 -32.30
N SER A 422 -15.13 13.79 -32.57
CA SER A 422 -14.29 14.37 -33.59
C SER A 422 -12.81 14.20 -33.22
N VAL A 423 -11.96 14.20 -34.24
CA VAL A 423 -10.51 14.11 -34.04
C VAL A 423 -10.00 15.27 -33.18
N LYS A 424 -10.53 16.48 -33.42
CA LYS A 424 -10.12 17.66 -32.63
C LYS A 424 -10.47 17.50 -31.17
N ALA A 425 -11.66 16.99 -30.86
CA ALA A 425 -12.09 16.78 -29.47
C ALA A 425 -11.18 15.77 -28.79
N MET A 426 -10.83 14.71 -29.50
CA MET A 426 -9.94 13.69 -28.94
C MET A 426 -8.53 14.21 -28.72
N GLU A 427 -8.05 15.07 -29.63
CA GLU A 427 -6.74 15.70 -29.44
C GLU A 427 -6.69 16.60 -28.22
N UNK A 428 -7.66 17.11 -28.00
CA UNK A 428 -7.71 17.91 -26.99
C UNK A 428 -7.65 17.28 -25.80
N GLY A 429 -8.48 16.41 -25.75
CA GLY A 429 -8.50 15.58 -24.57
C GLY A 429 -7.14 14.98 -24.25
N GLN A 430 -6.47 14.49 -25.29
CA GLN A 430 -5.13 13.92 -25.07
C GLN A 430 -4.15 14.92 -24.53
N GLN A 431 -4.20 16.17 -25.02
CA GLN A 431 -3.31 17.20 -24.51
C GLN A 431 -3.60 17.53 -23.05
N MET A 432 -4.89 17.64 -22.69
CA MET A 432 -5.28 17.84 -21.30
C MET A 432 -4.84 16.68 -20.42
N GLY A 433 -5.02 15.47 -20.92
CA GLY A 433 -4.61 14.27 -20.19
C GLY A 433 -3.11 14.22 -19.96
N MET A 434 -2.33 14.56 -20.99
CA MET A 434 -0.87 14.61 -20.86
C MET A 434 -0.44 15.64 -19.82
N ALA A 435 -1.06 16.83 -19.84
CA ALA A 435 -0.74 17.87 -18.87
C ALA A 435 -1.05 17.40 -17.45
N LEU A 436 -2.22 16.78 -17.27
CA LEU A 436 -2.61 16.29 -15.94
C LEU A 436 -1.68 15.18 -15.46
N LEU A 437 -1.37 14.22 -16.31
CA LEU A 437 -0.49 13.13 -15.92
C LEU A 437 0.92 13.63 -15.63
N PHE A 438 1.40 14.60 -16.40
CA PHE A 438 2.70 15.20 -16.13
C PHE A 438 2.72 15.88 -14.76
N ALA A 439 1.66 16.65 -14.47
CA ALA A 439 1.54 17.35 -13.18
C ALA A 439 1.51 16.34 -12.03
N LEU A 440 0.75 15.25 -12.18
CA LEU A 440 0.69 14.21 -11.15
C LEU A 440 2.04 13.52 -10.95
N MET A 441 2.76 13.26 -12.05
CA MET A 441 4.08 12.64 -11.96
C MET A 441 5.09 13.56 -11.25
N VAL A 442 5.05 14.85 -11.56
CA VAL A 442 5.92 15.83 -10.89
C VAL A 442 5.59 15.85 -9.39
N CYS A 443 4.30 15.85 -9.05
CA CYS A 443 3.87 15.83 -7.65
C CYS A 443 4.36 14.55 -6.95
N ALA A 444 4.21 13.40 -7.61
CA ALA A 444 4.62 12.12 -7.04
C ALA A 444 6.13 12.07 -6.81
N ILE A 445 6.91 12.53 -7.79
CA ILE A 445 8.37 12.54 -7.64
C ILE A 445 8.80 13.52 -6.56
N TYR A 446 8.15 14.69 -6.50
CA TYR A 446 8.42 15.65 -5.43
C TYR A 446 8.17 15.00 -4.06
N ASN A 447 7.06 14.31 -3.90
CA ASN A 447 6.74 13.63 -2.64
C ASN A 447 7.78 12.55 -2.33
N ASP A 448 8.20 11.77 -3.33
CA ASP A 448 9.21 10.73 -3.14
C ASP A 448 10.53 11.33 -2.65
N VAL A 449 10.97 12.41 -3.29
CA VAL A 449 12.22 13.07 -2.91
C VAL A 449 12.10 13.68 -1.52
N ALA A 450 10.97 14.29 -1.21
CA ALA A 450 10.74 14.86 0.11
C ALA A 450 10.80 13.80 1.21
N ARG A 451 10.23 12.62 0.94
CA ARG A 451 10.30 11.51 1.91
C ARG A 451 11.73 11.02 2.10
N LEU A 452 12.51 10.95 1.03
CA LEU A 452 13.91 10.54 1.14
C LEU A 452 14.73 11.53 1.96
N ILE A 453 14.49 12.83 1.78
CA ILE A 453 15.24 13.88 2.49
C ILE A 453 14.83 13.93 3.96
N SER A 454 13.54 13.81 4.25
CA SER A 454 13.06 13.93 5.62
C SER A 454 13.26 12.65 6.44
N GLY A 455 13.57 11.56 5.79
CA GLY A 455 13.78 10.28 6.46
C GLY A 455 12.51 9.58 6.79
#